data_7668d89142d9b498ea4571dcdf420215
#
_entry.id   7668d89142d9b498ea4571dcdf420215
#
_cell.length_a   1.000
_cell.length_b   1.000
_cell.length_c   1.000
_cell.angle_alpha   90.00
_cell.angle_beta   90.00
_cell.angle_gamma   90.00
#
_symmetry.space_group_name_H-M   'P 1'
#
loop_
_entity.id
_entity.type
_entity.pdbx_description
1 polymer ?
#
loop_
_entity_poly.entity_id
_entity_poly.type
_entity_poly.pdbx_seq_one_letter_code
_entity_poly.pdbx_strand_id
1 'polypeptide(L)'
;MNSNCKVIPIKLHSEEWHKFREGGIGGSEMAVILNLNEYKAAARLFHEKIGSFETWKEDKEILFHGRNHEDYVGKLWEYWDGSTEGLMENYKNDTVHRRCKNVNGYIVNEKYPWMFASVDKLMNIKGGYNIRTKEPLTEECPLEIKTMNKYVFDKFEAGIPTSYIVQIHVYMIILEVDYAEIACLVDGNKFVCYPIVRSQAVSDNIIKISKQFWYNRVVPGKELVKKIESANIKHEYKTVDECEMKLQYLEPEPDNTEDYKQFMKERYLREDKKLLGNGEFYGKAIK
;
A
#
# COMPACT_ATOMS: atom_id res chain seq x y z
N MET A 1 6.15 4.98 20.12
CA MET A 1 4.93 5.29 19.36
C MET A 1 4.07 6.27 20.13
N ASN A 2 3.44 7.20 19.44
CA ASN A 2 2.50 8.19 20.01
C ASN A 2 1.29 7.50 20.68
N SER A 3 0.66 8.16 21.68
CA SER A 3 -0.50 7.64 22.44
C SER A 3 -1.73 7.35 21.59
N ASN A 4 -1.87 8.02 20.43
CA ASN A 4 -2.97 7.80 19.48
C ASN A 4 -2.76 6.57 18.58
N CYS A 5 -1.56 5.98 18.60
CA CYS A 5 -1.18 4.86 17.74
C CYS A 5 -1.29 3.53 18.49
N LYS A 6 -1.76 2.50 17.76
CA LYS A 6 -1.97 1.17 18.29
C LYS A 6 -1.54 0.14 17.25
N VAL A 7 -0.80 -0.86 17.68
CA VAL A 7 -0.51 -2.03 16.85
C VAL A 7 -1.67 -3.00 16.95
N ILE A 8 -2.20 -3.40 15.82
CA ILE A 8 -3.17 -4.50 15.71
C ILE A 8 -2.36 -5.74 15.32
N PRO A 9 -2.14 -6.68 16.25
CA PRO A 9 -1.30 -7.84 15.97
C PRO A 9 -2.04 -8.79 15.03
N ILE A 10 -1.55 -8.90 13.81
CA ILE A 10 -2.09 -9.80 12.78
C ILE A 10 -0.91 -10.45 12.08
N LYS A 11 -0.99 -11.78 11.90
CA LYS A 11 0.04 -12.50 11.17
C LYS A 11 0.05 -12.05 9.71
N LEU A 12 1.20 -11.59 9.25
CA LEU A 12 1.41 -11.14 7.86
C LEU A 12 0.97 -12.23 6.86
N HIS A 13 0.30 -11.83 5.81
CA HIS A 13 -0.21 -12.67 4.72
C HIS A 13 -1.22 -13.75 5.14
N SER A 14 -1.78 -13.67 6.36
CA SER A 14 -2.92 -14.50 6.77
C SER A 14 -4.21 -14.01 6.12
N GLU A 15 -5.25 -14.84 6.21
CA GLU A 15 -6.59 -14.46 5.76
C GLU A 15 -7.12 -13.23 6.52
N GLU A 16 -6.84 -13.14 7.83
CA GLU A 16 -7.14 -11.99 8.67
C GLU A 16 -6.40 -10.73 8.22
N TRP A 17 -5.16 -10.88 7.77
CA TRP A 17 -4.36 -9.80 7.23
C TRP A 17 -4.99 -9.21 5.96
N HIS A 18 -5.46 -10.04 5.04
CA HIS A 18 -6.19 -9.59 3.85
C HIS A 18 -7.52 -8.93 4.21
N LYS A 19 -8.29 -9.53 5.10
CA LYS A 19 -9.58 -9.00 5.55
C LYS A 19 -9.45 -7.65 6.25
N PHE A 20 -8.42 -7.46 7.07
CA PHE A 20 -8.17 -6.17 7.71
C PHE A 20 -7.99 -5.04 6.69
N ARG A 21 -7.31 -5.31 5.58
CA ARG A 21 -7.08 -4.34 4.50
C ARG A 21 -8.36 -3.82 3.85
N GLU A 22 -9.43 -4.58 3.88
CA GLU A 22 -10.75 -4.12 3.38
C GLU A 22 -11.34 -3.01 4.26
N GLY A 23 -10.89 -2.90 5.50
CA GLY A 23 -11.36 -1.94 6.50
C GLY A 23 -10.74 -0.55 6.43
N GLY A 24 -9.77 -0.31 5.55
CA GLY A 24 -9.06 0.98 5.46
C GLY A 24 -8.17 1.08 4.23
N ILE A 25 -7.41 2.18 4.14
CA ILE A 25 -6.47 2.49 3.07
C ILE A 25 -5.05 2.32 3.61
N GLY A 26 -4.26 1.43 3.02
CA GLY A 26 -2.84 1.26 3.31
C GLY A 26 -1.95 2.23 2.56
N GLY A 27 -0.68 2.36 2.98
CA GLY A 27 0.27 3.29 2.36
C GLY A 27 0.46 3.10 0.86
N SER A 28 0.67 1.87 0.40
CA SER A 28 0.82 1.55 -1.02
C SER A 28 -0.47 1.79 -1.84
N GLU A 29 -1.63 1.66 -1.22
CA GLU A 29 -2.93 1.89 -1.86
C GLU A 29 -3.21 3.39 -2.06
N MET A 30 -2.60 4.25 -1.25
CA MET A 30 -2.72 5.69 -1.47
C MET A 30 -2.10 6.13 -2.80
N ALA A 31 -1.00 5.51 -3.23
CA ALA A 31 -0.41 5.75 -4.54
C ALA A 31 -1.35 5.32 -5.69
N VAL A 32 -2.14 4.25 -5.50
CA VAL A 32 -3.17 3.83 -6.45
C VAL A 32 -4.28 4.89 -6.56
N ILE A 33 -4.77 5.39 -5.43
CA ILE A 33 -5.82 6.43 -5.40
C ILE A 33 -5.37 7.73 -6.10
N LEU A 34 -4.07 8.03 -6.04
CA LEU A 34 -3.47 9.19 -6.68
C LEU A 34 -3.03 8.95 -8.14
N ASN A 35 -3.34 7.79 -8.73
CA ASN A 35 -2.91 7.38 -10.07
C ASN A 35 -1.37 7.44 -10.27
N LEU A 36 -0.63 7.14 -9.22
CA LEU A 36 0.84 7.06 -9.21
C LEU A 36 1.35 5.62 -9.24
N ASN A 37 0.45 4.65 -9.35
CA ASN A 37 0.76 3.22 -9.41
C ASN A 37 0.49 2.69 -10.82
N GLU A 38 1.52 2.14 -11.47
CA GLU A 38 1.40 1.60 -12.84
C GLU A 38 0.78 0.18 -12.87
N TYR A 39 0.70 -0.49 -11.70
CA TYR A 39 0.33 -1.91 -11.60
C TYR A 39 -1.09 -2.16 -11.12
N LYS A 40 -1.79 -1.13 -10.64
CA LYS A 40 -3.14 -1.27 -10.10
C LYS A 40 -3.96 -0.02 -10.35
N ALA A 41 -5.17 -0.20 -10.88
CA ALA A 41 -6.11 0.87 -11.15
C ALA A 41 -6.91 1.26 -9.90
N ALA A 42 -7.25 2.55 -9.78
CA ALA A 42 -8.09 3.06 -8.68
C ALA A 42 -9.48 2.44 -8.69
N ALA A 43 -10.05 2.17 -9.86
CA ALA A 43 -11.35 1.49 -10.02
C ALA A 43 -11.29 0.06 -9.45
N ARG A 44 -10.26 -0.72 -9.77
CA ARG A 44 -10.06 -2.06 -9.20
C ARG A 44 -9.96 -1.98 -7.66
N LEU A 45 -9.14 -1.08 -7.14
CA LEU A 45 -9.01 -0.88 -5.70
C LEU A 45 -10.36 -0.55 -5.04
N PHE A 46 -11.16 0.32 -5.65
CA PHE A 46 -12.50 0.65 -5.16
C PHE A 46 -13.37 -0.60 -5.04
N HIS A 47 -13.45 -1.41 -6.11
CA HIS A 47 -14.25 -2.64 -6.12
C HIS A 47 -13.76 -3.70 -5.13
N GLU A 48 -12.45 -3.81 -4.91
CA GLU A 48 -11.89 -4.65 -3.85
C GLU A 48 -12.31 -4.14 -2.46
N LYS A 49 -12.26 -2.82 -2.22
CA LYS A 49 -12.63 -2.23 -0.93
C LYS A 49 -14.12 -2.37 -0.60
N ILE A 50 -14.98 -2.33 -1.58
CA ILE A 50 -16.43 -2.52 -1.37
C ILE A 50 -16.85 -3.99 -1.34
N GLY A 51 -15.95 -4.92 -1.65
CA GLY A 51 -16.20 -6.37 -1.64
C GLY A 51 -16.93 -6.89 -2.90
N SER A 52 -17.09 -6.08 -3.95
CA SER A 52 -17.69 -6.51 -5.23
C SER A 52 -16.69 -7.23 -6.15
N PHE A 53 -15.43 -7.20 -5.82
CA PHE A 53 -14.34 -7.84 -6.54
C PHE A 53 -13.36 -8.49 -5.57
N GLU A 54 -12.88 -9.71 -5.88
CA GLU A 54 -11.91 -10.38 -5.02
C GLU A 54 -10.56 -9.67 -5.04
N THR A 55 -9.98 -9.50 -3.87
CA THR A 55 -8.61 -9.01 -3.74
C THR A 55 -7.65 -9.95 -4.44
N TRP A 56 -6.74 -9.39 -5.22
CA TRP A 56 -5.77 -10.17 -5.99
C TRP A 56 -4.84 -10.96 -5.06
N LYS A 57 -4.91 -12.29 -5.14
CA LYS A 57 -4.16 -13.23 -4.28
C LYS A 57 -2.89 -13.76 -4.96
N GLU A 58 -2.50 -13.24 -6.13
CA GLU A 58 -1.29 -13.73 -6.80
C GLU A 58 -0.03 -13.44 -5.97
N ASP A 59 0.58 -14.51 -5.52
CA ASP A 59 1.91 -14.47 -4.91
C ASP A 59 2.96 -14.51 -6.03
N LYS A 60 3.28 -13.33 -6.57
CA LYS A 60 4.29 -13.23 -7.63
C LYS A 60 5.67 -13.50 -7.05
N GLU A 61 6.50 -14.24 -7.78
CA GLU A 61 7.87 -14.57 -7.40
C GLU A 61 8.68 -13.32 -6.98
N ILE A 62 8.48 -12.20 -7.69
CA ILE A 62 9.12 -10.93 -7.35
C ILE A 62 8.74 -10.42 -5.95
N LEU A 63 7.49 -10.61 -5.52
CA LEU A 63 7.03 -10.22 -4.18
C LEU A 63 7.59 -11.15 -3.11
N PHE A 64 7.68 -12.44 -3.42
CA PHE A 64 8.32 -13.42 -2.54
C PHE A 64 9.79 -13.05 -2.28
N HIS A 65 10.57 -12.77 -3.32
CA HIS A 65 11.96 -12.35 -3.17
C HIS A 65 12.08 -11.01 -2.43
N GLY A 66 11.20 -10.03 -2.73
CA GLY A 66 11.16 -8.75 -2.02
C GLY A 66 11.07 -8.94 -0.51
N ARG A 67 10.10 -9.73 -0.06
CA ARG A 67 9.89 -10.04 1.38
C ARG A 67 11.08 -10.74 2.03
N ASN A 68 11.68 -11.70 1.32
CA ASN A 68 12.83 -12.43 1.86
C ASN A 68 14.10 -11.56 1.99
N HIS A 69 14.17 -10.45 1.28
CA HIS A 69 15.28 -9.51 1.39
C HIS A 69 15.08 -8.45 2.51
N GLU A 70 13.88 -8.30 3.06
CA GLU A 70 13.59 -7.25 4.06
C GLU A 70 14.53 -7.32 5.28
N ASP A 71 14.77 -8.52 5.82
CA ASP A 71 15.65 -8.67 6.97
C ASP A 71 17.11 -8.40 6.62
N TYR A 72 17.56 -8.81 5.43
CA TYR A 72 18.91 -8.54 4.96
C TYR A 72 19.14 -7.04 4.74
N VAL A 73 18.22 -6.38 4.05
CA VAL A 73 18.30 -4.93 3.78
C VAL A 73 18.22 -4.13 5.09
N GLY A 74 17.35 -4.55 6.02
CA GLY A 74 17.27 -3.97 7.36
C GLY A 74 18.59 -4.10 8.12
N LYS A 75 19.26 -5.25 7.99
CA LYS A 75 20.60 -5.45 8.57
C LYS A 75 21.64 -4.54 7.92
N LEU A 76 21.65 -4.37 6.59
CA LEU A 76 22.54 -3.41 5.93
C LEU A 76 22.30 -1.98 6.43
N TRP A 77 21.04 -1.61 6.64
CA TRP A 77 20.68 -0.30 7.17
C TRP A 77 21.23 -0.07 8.59
N GLU A 78 21.31 -1.09 9.42
CA GLU A 78 21.90 -0.97 10.77
C GLU A 78 23.39 -0.62 10.74
N TYR A 79 24.13 -1.04 9.72
CA TYR A 79 25.54 -0.73 9.51
C TYR A 79 25.79 0.54 8.70
N TRP A 80 24.73 1.12 8.10
CA TRP A 80 24.82 2.29 7.24
C TRP A 80 25.11 3.57 8.03
N ASP A 81 26.20 4.24 7.71
CA ASP A 81 26.62 5.53 8.31
C ASP A 81 26.39 6.75 7.41
N GLY A 82 25.96 6.50 6.16
CA GLY A 82 25.75 7.50 5.11
C GLY A 82 26.66 7.32 3.89
N SER A 83 27.57 6.34 3.91
CA SER A 83 28.51 6.05 2.81
C SER A 83 28.61 4.56 2.49
N THR A 84 28.95 4.23 1.25
CA THR A 84 29.18 2.85 0.81
C THR A 84 30.43 2.27 1.44
N GLU A 85 31.49 3.06 1.55
CA GLU A 85 32.76 2.67 2.16
C GLU A 85 32.54 2.34 3.64
N GLY A 86 31.84 3.21 4.35
CA GLY A 86 31.51 3.01 5.77
C GLY A 86 30.62 1.78 5.97
N LEU A 87 29.60 1.55 5.12
CA LEU A 87 28.78 0.34 5.18
C LEU A 87 29.65 -0.93 5.12
N MET A 88 30.55 -1.01 4.17
CA MET A 88 31.40 -2.20 3.99
C MET A 88 32.36 -2.41 5.18
N GLU A 89 32.95 -1.33 5.68
CA GLU A 89 33.84 -1.37 6.83
C GLU A 89 33.09 -1.75 8.11
N ASN A 90 31.95 -1.10 8.37
CA ASN A 90 31.11 -1.35 9.54
C ASN A 90 30.56 -2.78 9.55
N TYR A 91 30.12 -3.28 8.39
CA TYR A 91 29.63 -4.66 8.25
C TYR A 91 30.77 -5.67 8.54
N LYS A 92 31.97 -5.42 8.03
CA LYS A 92 33.14 -6.28 8.26
C LYS A 92 33.55 -6.30 9.73
N ASN A 93 33.50 -5.15 10.40
CA ASN A 93 33.93 -4.98 11.80
C ASN A 93 32.79 -5.19 12.81
N ASP A 94 31.57 -5.56 12.35
CA ASP A 94 30.34 -5.69 13.16
C ASP A 94 30.03 -4.42 13.98
N THR A 95 30.31 -3.25 13.39
CA THR A 95 30.07 -1.95 14.03
C THR A 95 28.66 -1.46 13.68
N VAL A 96 27.72 -1.71 14.56
CA VAL A 96 26.32 -1.32 14.38
C VAL A 96 26.12 0.12 14.85
N HIS A 97 25.57 0.97 13.98
CA HIS A 97 25.28 2.38 14.25
C HIS A 97 23.88 2.62 14.80
N ARG A 98 22.90 1.90 14.23
CA ARG A 98 21.50 2.09 14.55
C ARG A 98 20.80 0.72 14.65
N ARG A 99 19.60 0.68 15.19
CA ARG A 99 18.82 -0.56 15.28
C ARG A 99 17.42 -0.34 14.74
N CYS A 100 16.88 -1.34 14.09
CA CYS A 100 15.48 -1.39 13.72
C CYS A 100 14.81 -2.67 14.25
N LYS A 101 13.48 -2.67 14.25
CA LYS A 101 12.68 -3.83 14.70
C LYS A 101 11.52 -4.08 13.75
N ASN A 102 11.10 -5.32 13.65
CA ASN A 102 9.92 -5.72 12.92
C ASN A 102 8.64 -5.26 13.64
N VAL A 103 7.58 -5.02 12.86
CA VAL A 103 6.24 -4.78 13.36
C VAL A 103 5.34 -5.93 12.94
N ASN A 104 4.85 -6.69 13.92
CA ASN A 104 3.97 -7.83 13.64
C ASN A 104 2.51 -7.38 13.59
N GLY A 105 2.07 -6.81 12.49
CA GLY A 105 0.69 -6.36 12.30
C GLY A 105 0.58 -5.00 11.64
N TYR A 106 -0.59 -4.38 11.83
CA TYR A 106 -0.87 -3.05 11.31
C TYR A 106 -0.80 -2.00 12.41
N ILE A 107 -0.32 -0.81 12.07
CA ILE A 107 -0.40 0.35 12.94
C ILE A 107 -1.62 1.17 12.51
N VAL A 108 -2.48 1.49 13.45
CA VAL A 108 -3.66 2.35 13.26
C VAL A 108 -3.54 3.58 14.15
N ASN A 109 -4.22 4.66 13.77
CA ASN A 109 -4.29 5.90 14.54
C ASN A 109 -5.76 6.34 14.65
N GLU A 110 -6.21 6.65 15.86
CA GLU A 110 -7.59 7.03 16.13
C GLU A 110 -8.02 8.31 15.40
N LYS A 111 -7.09 9.21 15.08
CA LYS A 111 -7.36 10.42 14.29
C LYS A 111 -7.66 10.11 12.81
N TYR A 112 -7.17 8.97 12.29
CA TYR A 112 -7.26 8.58 10.89
C TYR A 112 -7.84 7.16 10.74
N PRO A 113 -9.06 6.90 11.25
CA PRO A 113 -9.61 5.52 11.33
C PRO A 113 -9.84 4.85 9.97
N TRP A 114 -9.74 5.58 8.88
CA TRP A 114 -9.85 5.06 7.51
C TRP A 114 -8.49 4.71 6.87
N MET A 115 -7.39 4.89 7.59
CA MET A 115 -6.04 4.57 7.11
C MET A 115 -5.30 3.67 8.09
N PHE A 116 -4.35 2.89 7.58
CA PHE A 116 -3.43 2.09 8.38
C PHE A 116 -2.03 2.06 7.77
N ALA A 117 -1.03 1.80 8.59
CA ALA A 117 0.34 1.57 8.16
C ALA A 117 0.71 0.09 8.32
N SER A 118 1.33 -0.45 7.26
CA SER A 118 2.03 -1.74 7.27
C SER A 118 3.49 -1.43 7.00
N VAL A 119 4.24 -1.13 8.06
CA VAL A 119 5.65 -0.74 7.94
C VAL A 119 6.54 -1.99 7.95
N ASP A 120 7.57 -2.01 7.12
CA ASP A 120 8.51 -3.13 7.09
C ASP A 120 9.28 -3.20 8.41
N LYS A 121 9.79 -2.05 8.88
CA LYS A 121 10.48 -1.95 10.17
C LYS A 121 10.25 -0.58 10.83
N LEU A 122 10.49 -0.52 12.14
CA LEU A 122 10.60 0.73 12.89
C LEU A 122 12.04 0.95 13.35
N MET A 123 12.53 2.16 13.14
CA MET A 123 13.81 2.62 13.70
C MET A 123 13.68 2.81 15.20
N ASN A 124 14.60 2.23 15.97
CA ASN A 124 14.60 2.35 17.42
C ASN A 124 15.07 3.74 17.87
N ILE A 125 14.44 4.27 18.91
CA ILE A 125 14.85 5.54 19.55
C ILE A 125 16.23 5.40 20.16
N LYS A 126 16.47 4.31 20.90
CA LYS A 126 17.75 4.10 21.58
C LYS A 126 18.89 3.90 20.56
N GLY A 127 19.77 4.88 20.47
CA GLY A 127 20.87 4.91 19.51
C GLY A 127 20.44 5.28 18.08
N GLY A 128 19.14 5.53 17.84
CA GLY A 128 18.65 6.00 16.55
C GLY A 128 18.93 7.48 16.36
N TYR A 129 19.24 7.87 15.12
CA TYR A 129 19.44 9.27 14.74
C TYR A 129 19.04 9.50 13.29
N ASN A 130 18.70 10.74 12.97
CA ASN A 130 18.50 11.18 11.61
C ASN A 130 19.83 11.15 10.85
N ILE A 131 19.92 10.38 9.76
CA ILE A 131 21.19 10.17 9.04
C ILE A 131 21.77 11.48 8.45
N ARG A 132 20.93 12.47 8.16
CA ARG A 132 21.38 13.77 7.62
C ARG A 132 21.86 14.74 8.68
N THR A 133 21.04 14.93 9.74
CA THR A 133 21.30 15.93 10.77
C THR A 133 22.15 15.40 11.93
N LYS A 134 22.24 14.06 12.05
CA LYS A 134 22.85 13.34 13.17
C LYS A 134 22.17 13.57 14.51
N GLU A 135 21.00 14.22 14.53
CA GLU A 135 20.19 14.43 15.72
C GLU A 135 19.55 13.12 16.18
N PRO A 136 19.51 12.83 17.49
CA PRO A 136 18.85 11.66 18.02
C PRO A 136 17.36 11.63 17.65
N LEU A 137 16.83 10.42 17.40
CA LEU A 137 15.40 10.23 17.23
C LEU A 137 14.69 10.37 18.58
N THR A 138 13.62 11.13 18.61
CA THR A 138 12.73 11.29 19.76
C THR A 138 11.57 10.30 19.76
N GLU A 139 11.29 9.73 18.57
CA GLU A 139 10.18 8.80 18.33
C GLU A 139 10.63 7.66 17.41
N GLU A 140 9.89 6.55 17.46
CA GLU A 140 10.11 5.44 16.53
C GLU A 140 9.59 5.85 15.15
N CYS A 141 10.49 5.90 14.19
CA CYS A 141 10.19 6.33 12.81
C CYS A 141 10.12 5.15 11.85
N PRO A 142 9.31 5.21 10.78
CA PRO A 142 9.19 4.11 9.83
C PRO A 142 10.45 4.00 8.96
N LEU A 143 10.86 2.76 8.73
CA LEU A 143 11.86 2.36 7.76
C LEU A 143 11.17 1.46 6.73
N GLU A 144 11.04 1.96 5.52
CA GLU A 144 10.53 1.22 4.38
C GLU A 144 11.66 0.56 3.62
N ILE A 145 11.48 -0.66 3.19
CA ILE A 145 12.49 -1.45 2.49
C ILE A 145 12.03 -1.73 1.06
N LYS A 146 12.93 -1.51 0.11
CA LYS A 146 12.67 -1.79 -1.31
C LYS A 146 13.81 -2.56 -1.94
N THR A 147 13.45 -3.53 -2.77
CA THR A 147 14.37 -4.14 -3.73
C THR A 147 13.95 -3.76 -5.14
N MET A 148 14.89 -3.36 -5.98
CA MET A 148 14.60 -2.97 -7.36
C MET A 148 15.77 -3.26 -8.27
N ASN A 149 15.49 -3.40 -9.56
CA ASN A 149 16.54 -3.46 -10.55
C ASN A 149 17.06 -2.06 -10.93
N LYS A 150 18.25 -2.03 -11.52
CA LYS A 150 18.90 -0.79 -11.94
C LYS A 150 18.05 0.02 -12.94
N TYR A 151 17.32 -0.65 -13.84
CA TYR A 151 16.46 0.02 -14.82
C TYR A 151 15.33 0.84 -14.16
N VAL A 152 14.69 0.28 -13.13
CA VAL A 152 13.70 1.00 -12.32
C VAL A 152 14.36 2.12 -11.54
N PHE A 153 15.51 1.86 -10.95
CA PHE A 153 16.27 2.84 -10.19
C PHE A 153 16.69 4.04 -11.05
N ASP A 154 17.23 3.80 -12.26
CA ASP A 154 17.71 4.86 -13.16
C ASP A 154 16.57 5.67 -13.79
N LYS A 155 15.34 5.16 -13.86
CA LYS A 155 14.15 5.91 -14.33
C LYS A 155 13.85 7.14 -13.49
N PHE A 156 14.27 7.12 -12.26
CA PHE A 156 13.98 8.18 -11.30
C PHE A 156 15.27 9.00 -11.05
N GLU A 157 15.49 10.06 -11.80
CA GLU A 157 16.66 10.95 -11.64
C GLU A 157 16.84 11.44 -10.20
N ALA A 158 15.74 11.56 -9.43
CA ALA A 158 15.75 11.86 -8.01
C ALA A 158 15.93 10.60 -7.13
N GLY A 159 16.03 9.40 -7.71
CA GLY A 159 16.31 8.15 -7.02
C GLY A 159 15.11 7.41 -6.41
N ILE A 160 13.98 8.06 -6.12
CA ILE A 160 12.83 7.42 -5.47
C ILE A 160 11.53 7.68 -6.23
N PRO A 161 10.75 6.61 -6.56
CA PRO A 161 9.42 6.77 -7.13
C PRO A 161 8.49 7.60 -6.23
N THR A 162 7.71 8.50 -6.84
CA THR A 162 6.72 9.32 -6.11
C THR A 162 5.73 8.44 -5.34
N SER A 163 5.40 7.26 -5.86
CA SER A 163 4.55 6.28 -5.18
C SER A 163 5.12 5.84 -3.83
N TYR A 164 6.45 5.68 -3.70
CA TYR A 164 7.10 5.33 -2.44
C TYR A 164 7.14 6.52 -1.47
N ILE A 165 7.33 7.75 -2.01
CA ILE A 165 7.23 8.98 -1.21
C ILE A 165 5.82 9.12 -0.60
N VAL A 166 4.77 8.86 -1.37
CA VAL A 166 3.39 8.86 -0.88
C VAL A 166 3.17 7.77 0.18
N GLN A 167 3.65 6.56 -0.07
CA GLN A 167 3.54 5.45 0.87
C GLN A 167 4.15 5.80 2.23
N ILE A 168 5.37 6.33 2.23
CA ILE A 168 6.08 6.66 3.48
C ILE A 168 5.42 7.87 4.20
N HIS A 169 4.83 8.82 3.47
CA HIS A 169 4.08 9.92 4.06
C HIS A 169 2.83 9.42 4.79
N VAL A 170 2.11 8.41 4.25
CA VAL A 170 1.00 7.77 4.96
C VAL A 170 1.47 7.20 6.30
N TYR A 171 2.63 6.56 6.33
CA TYR A 171 3.19 6.01 7.57
C TYR A 171 3.57 7.10 8.57
N MET A 172 4.20 8.18 8.09
CA MET A 172 4.53 9.32 8.95
C MET A 172 3.28 10.03 9.50
N ILE A 173 2.20 10.11 8.72
CA ILE A 173 0.91 10.65 9.18
C ILE A 173 0.34 9.77 10.30
N ILE A 174 0.29 8.45 10.09
CA ILE A 174 -0.29 7.51 11.04
C ILE A 174 0.52 7.46 12.34
N LEU A 175 1.85 7.44 12.24
CA LEU A 175 2.74 7.43 13.40
C LEU A 175 2.89 8.81 14.06
N GLU A 176 2.41 9.88 13.41
CA GLU A 176 2.57 11.28 13.85
C GLU A 176 4.05 11.67 14.04
N VAL A 177 4.91 11.25 13.10
CA VAL A 177 6.34 11.55 13.08
C VAL A 177 6.72 12.38 11.86
N ASP A 178 7.83 13.11 11.95
CA ASP A 178 8.29 14.03 10.88
C ASP A 178 9.47 13.47 10.08
N TYR A 179 9.89 12.26 10.39
CA TYR A 179 11.05 11.63 9.76
C TYR A 179 10.80 10.17 9.43
N ALA A 180 11.38 9.72 8.33
CA ALA A 180 11.35 8.33 7.89
C ALA A 180 12.57 8.06 7.00
N GLU A 181 12.88 6.80 6.73
CA GLU A 181 13.88 6.41 5.75
C GLU A 181 13.34 5.35 4.80
N ILE A 182 13.84 5.39 3.54
CA ILE A 182 13.60 4.33 2.55
C ILE A 182 14.94 3.72 2.22
N ALA A 183 15.13 2.45 2.59
CA ALA A 183 16.32 1.67 2.29
C ALA A 183 16.09 0.82 1.05
N CYS A 184 16.97 0.94 0.05
CA CYS A 184 16.84 0.25 -1.21
C CYS A 184 18.05 -0.64 -1.48
N LEU A 185 17.80 -1.88 -1.93
CA LEU A 185 18.80 -2.76 -2.50
C LEU A 185 18.58 -2.85 -4.01
N VAL A 186 19.48 -2.26 -4.78
CA VAL A 186 19.43 -2.21 -6.25
C VAL A 186 20.26 -3.34 -6.82
N ASP A 187 19.69 -4.15 -7.74
CA ASP A 187 20.32 -5.33 -8.37
C ASP A 187 20.99 -6.30 -7.37
N GLY A 188 20.56 -6.28 -6.11
CA GLY A 188 21.12 -7.14 -5.07
C GLY A 188 22.53 -6.77 -4.60
N ASN A 189 23.12 -5.70 -5.11
CA ASN A 189 24.54 -5.37 -4.88
C ASN A 189 24.83 -3.89 -4.55
N LYS A 190 23.86 -2.98 -4.74
CA LYS A 190 24.02 -1.57 -4.40
C LYS A 190 23.00 -1.18 -3.34
N PHE A 191 23.48 -0.83 -2.15
CA PHE A 191 22.64 -0.29 -1.09
C PHE A 191 22.59 1.24 -1.18
N VAL A 192 21.38 1.80 -1.05
CA VAL A 192 21.15 3.24 -0.93
C VAL A 192 20.05 3.48 0.11
N CYS A 193 20.16 4.59 0.83
CA CYS A 193 19.18 4.95 1.84
C CYS A 193 18.81 6.43 1.70
N TYR A 194 17.51 6.70 1.68
CA TYR A 194 16.95 8.03 1.48
C TYR A 194 16.24 8.50 2.74
N PRO A 195 16.76 9.55 3.39
CA PRO A 195 16.05 10.21 4.47
C PRO A 195 14.90 11.05 3.92
N ILE A 196 13.73 10.86 4.47
CA ILE A 196 12.50 11.57 4.09
C ILE A 196 12.02 12.41 5.25
N VAL A 197 11.84 13.70 5.02
CA VAL A 197 11.20 14.61 5.98
C VAL A 197 9.76 14.81 5.57
N ARG A 198 8.84 14.76 6.52
CA ARG A 198 7.43 14.94 6.26
C ARG A 198 7.12 16.32 5.73
N SER A 199 6.46 16.37 4.58
CA SER A 199 5.88 17.61 4.04
C SER A 199 4.46 17.76 4.56
N GLN A 200 4.17 18.86 5.24
CA GLN A 200 2.82 19.14 5.73
C GLN A 200 1.83 19.25 4.57
N ALA A 201 2.18 19.94 3.49
CA ALA A 201 1.32 20.09 2.32
C ALA A 201 0.98 18.75 1.65
N VAL A 202 1.96 17.82 1.54
CA VAL A 202 1.74 16.47 1.02
C VAL A 202 0.84 15.69 1.99
N SER A 203 1.09 15.78 3.29
CA SER A 203 0.29 15.11 4.33
C SER A 203 -1.17 15.56 4.31
N ASP A 204 -1.42 16.87 4.24
CA ASP A 204 -2.77 17.44 4.19
C ASP A 204 -3.54 16.97 2.94
N ASN A 205 -2.87 16.90 1.79
CA ASN A 205 -3.47 16.37 0.56
C ASN A 205 -3.78 14.87 0.68
N ILE A 206 -2.88 14.07 1.24
CA ILE A 206 -3.11 12.63 1.48
C ILE A 206 -4.32 12.45 2.39
N ILE A 207 -4.38 13.16 3.52
CA ILE A 207 -5.51 13.08 4.47
C ILE A 207 -6.82 13.46 3.78
N LYS A 208 -6.84 14.55 3.03
CA LYS A 208 -8.02 15.03 2.31
C LYS A 208 -8.51 14.02 1.29
N ILE A 209 -7.62 13.56 0.40
CA ILE A 209 -8.00 12.68 -0.72
C ILE A 209 -8.38 11.29 -0.21
N SER A 210 -7.63 10.72 0.74
CA SER A 210 -7.94 9.43 1.34
C SER A 210 -9.29 9.44 2.06
N LYS A 211 -9.58 10.53 2.80
CA LYS A 211 -10.88 10.72 3.48
C LYS A 211 -12.02 10.81 2.49
N GLN A 212 -11.85 11.57 1.40
CA GLN A 212 -12.85 11.68 0.33
C GLN A 212 -13.08 10.33 -0.36
N PHE A 213 -12.02 9.61 -0.72
CA PHE A 213 -12.14 8.29 -1.33
C PHE A 213 -12.88 7.32 -0.40
N TRP A 214 -12.55 7.30 0.88
CA TRP A 214 -13.16 6.39 1.84
C TRP A 214 -14.64 6.72 2.11
N TYR A 215 -14.94 7.93 2.54
CA TYR A 215 -16.28 8.28 2.99
C TYR A 215 -17.26 8.63 1.86
N ASN A 216 -16.78 9.16 0.74
CA ASN A 216 -17.65 9.55 -0.36
C ASN A 216 -17.81 8.45 -1.43
N ARG A 217 -16.94 7.43 -1.44
CA ARG A 217 -16.98 6.34 -2.43
C ARG A 217 -17.10 4.97 -1.75
N VAL A 218 -16.13 4.57 -0.91
CA VAL A 218 -16.06 3.20 -0.37
C VAL A 218 -17.22 2.92 0.60
N VAL A 219 -17.47 3.80 1.57
CA VAL A 219 -18.56 3.59 2.55
C VAL A 219 -19.92 3.45 1.87
N PRO A 220 -20.36 4.41 1.03
CA PRO A 220 -21.64 4.25 0.33
C PRO A 220 -21.65 3.08 -0.66
N GLY A 221 -20.51 2.76 -1.28
CA GLY A 221 -20.37 1.60 -2.16
C GLY A 221 -20.62 0.27 -1.43
N LYS A 222 -20.07 0.10 -0.22
CA LYS A 222 -20.34 -1.07 0.63
C LYS A 222 -21.82 -1.24 0.97
N GLU A 223 -22.52 -0.13 1.22
CA GLU A 223 -23.95 -0.17 1.49
C GLU A 223 -24.76 -0.59 0.25
N LEU A 224 -24.36 -0.11 -0.93
CA LEU A 224 -24.99 -0.50 -2.20
C LEU A 224 -24.76 -1.99 -2.49
N VAL A 225 -23.57 -2.52 -2.30
CA VAL A 225 -23.27 -3.96 -2.48
C VAL A 225 -24.17 -4.81 -1.60
N LYS A 226 -24.31 -4.48 -0.30
CA LYS A 226 -25.23 -5.20 0.61
C LYS A 226 -26.69 -5.14 0.14
N LYS A 227 -27.13 -3.99 -0.40
CA LYS A 227 -28.49 -3.86 -0.96
C LYS A 227 -28.66 -4.72 -2.20
N ILE A 228 -27.69 -4.76 -3.10
CA ILE A 228 -27.70 -5.63 -4.28
C ILE A 228 -27.79 -7.10 -3.88
N GLU A 229 -26.99 -7.55 -2.92
CA GLU A 229 -27.03 -8.91 -2.42
C GLU A 229 -28.41 -9.27 -1.86
N SER A 230 -28.98 -8.39 -1.01
CA SER A 230 -30.32 -8.59 -0.44
C SER A 230 -31.42 -8.60 -1.51
N ALA A 231 -31.35 -7.69 -2.48
CA ALA A 231 -32.32 -7.59 -3.57
C ALA A 231 -32.25 -8.78 -4.52
N ASN A 232 -31.07 -9.31 -4.80
CA ASN A 232 -30.89 -10.53 -5.59
C ASN A 232 -31.53 -11.75 -4.92
N ILE A 233 -31.39 -11.89 -3.59
CA ILE A 233 -32.03 -12.98 -2.83
C ILE A 233 -33.57 -12.89 -2.94
N LYS A 234 -34.12 -11.68 -2.98
CA LYS A 234 -35.56 -11.42 -3.07
C LYS A 234 -36.11 -11.33 -4.50
N HIS A 235 -35.24 -11.45 -5.51
CA HIS A 235 -35.58 -11.27 -6.92
C HIS A 235 -36.11 -9.86 -7.27
N GLU A 236 -35.64 -8.84 -6.57
CA GLU A 236 -36.01 -7.42 -6.77
C GLU A 236 -35.09 -6.77 -7.82
N TYR A 237 -35.17 -7.21 -9.08
CA TYR A 237 -34.25 -6.82 -10.15
C TYR A 237 -34.19 -5.30 -10.41
N LYS A 238 -35.31 -4.59 -10.30
CA LYS A 238 -35.31 -3.12 -10.43
C LYS A 238 -34.45 -2.44 -9.37
N THR A 239 -34.46 -2.94 -8.14
CA THR A 239 -33.63 -2.44 -7.04
C THR A 239 -32.15 -2.73 -7.31
N VAL A 240 -31.82 -3.88 -7.90
CA VAL A 240 -30.46 -4.23 -8.31
C VAL A 240 -29.97 -3.22 -9.35
N ASP A 241 -30.71 -2.99 -10.44
CA ASP A 241 -30.35 -2.06 -11.51
C ASP A 241 -30.11 -0.64 -10.98
N GLU A 242 -31.01 -0.14 -10.11
CA GLU A 242 -30.86 1.18 -9.48
C GLU A 242 -29.61 1.29 -8.61
N CYS A 243 -29.26 0.24 -7.89
CA CYS A 243 -28.06 0.21 -7.06
C CYS A 243 -26.78 0.10 -7.91
N GLU A 244 -26.80 -0.68 -8.98
CA GLU A 244 -25.67 -0.81 -9.91
C GLU A 244 -25.38 0.52 -10.64
N MET A 245 -26.41 1.23 -11.10
CA MET A 245 -26.23 2.58 -11.64
C MET A 245 -25.59 3.53 -10.64
N LYS A 246 -26.02 3.51 -9.37
CA LYS A 246 -25.41 4.35 -8.32
C LYS A 246 -23.96 3.96 -8.05
N LEU A 247 -23.61 2.68 -8.10
CA LEU A 247 -22.23 2.22 -7.96
C LEU A 247 -21.31 2.80 -9.04
N GLN A 248 -21.77 2.88 -10.29
CA GLN A 248 -21.02 3.47 -11.39
C GLN A 248 -20.62 4.94 -11.12
N TYR A 249 -21.49 5.73 -10.46
CA TYR A 249 -21.17 7.10 -10.07
C TYR A 249 -20.15 7.21 -8.93
N LEU A 250 -20.00 6.16 -8.13
CA LEU A 250 -19.00 6.11 -7.05
C LEU A 250 -17.64 5.60 -7.52
N GLU A 251 -17.61 4.93 -8.67
CA GLU A 251 -16.38 4.38 -9.24
C GLU A 251 -15.39 5.51 -9.57
N PRO A 252 -14.10 5.37 -9.27
CA PRO A 252 -13.08 6.29 -9.76
C PRO A 252 -13.07 6.38 -11.28
N GLU A 253 -12.69 7.55 -11.80
CA GLU A 253 -12.56 7.75 -13.24
C GLU A 253 -11.64 6.69 -13.87
N PRO A 254 -11.94 6.23 -15.10
CA PRO A 254 -11.10 5.32 -15.84
C PRO A 254 -9.67 5.87 -15.95
N ASP A 255 -8.69 5.00 -15.75
CA ASP A 255 -7.31 5.31 -16.05
C ASP A 255 -6.83 4.48 -17.27
N ASN A 256 -5.66 4.81 -17.82
CA ASN A 256 -5.12 4.14 -19.00
C ASN A 256 -4.18 2.98 -18.66
N THR A 257 -4.21 2.49 -17.42
CA THR A 257 -3.34 1.38 -17.00
C THR A 257 -3.76 0.06 -17.64
N GLU A 258 -2.82 -0.84 -17.84
CA GLU A 258 -3.14 -2.20 -18.31
C GLU A 258 -3.99 -2.95 -17.28
N ASP A 259 -3.82 -2.65 -15.99
CA ASP A 259 -4.66 -3.21 -14.94
C ASP A 259 -6.13 -2.78 -15.06
N TYR A 260 -6.41 -1.51 -15.42
CA TYR A 260 -7.78 -1.07 -15.68
C TYR A 260 -8.42 -1.84 -16.83
N LYS A 261 -7.69 -1.99 -17.94
CA LYS A 261 -8.16 -2.77 -19.09
C LYS A 261 -8.43 -4.23 -18.72
N GLN A 262 -7.54 -4.82 -17.95
CA GLN A 262 -7.71 -6.20 -17.48
C GLN A 262 -8.87 -6.32 -16.49
N PHE A 263 -9.01 -5.38 -15.55
CA PHE A 263 -10.14 -5.30 -14.61
C PHE A 263 -11.49 -5.25 -15.35
N MET A 264 -11.60 -4.39 -16.38
CA MET A 264 -12.83 -4.30 -17.18
C MET A 264 -13.15 -5.61 -17.90
N LYS A 265 -12.16 -6.29 -18.50
CA LYS A 265 -12.37 -7.62 -19.09
C LYS A 265 -12.86 -8.65 -18.08
N GLU A 266 -12.26 -8.70 -16.90
CA GLU A 266 -12.65 -9.63 -15.84
C GLU A 266 -14.06 -9.34 -15.32
N ARG A 267 -14.44 -8.06 -15.24
CA ARG A 267 -15.78 -7.62 -14.86
C ARG A 267 -16.83 -8.07 -15.88
N TYR A 268 -16.62 -7.83 -17.17
CA TYR A 268 -17.51 -8.30 -18.23
C TYR A 268 -17.66 -9.81 -18.23
N LEU A 269 -16.59 -10.57 -18.07
CA LEU A 269 -16.66 -12.03 -18.01
C LEU A 269 -17.47 -12.54 -16.80
N ARG A 270 -17.50 -11.82 -15.69
CA ARG A 270 -18.31 -12.16 -14.52
C ARG A 270 -19.78 -11.82 -14.73
N GLU A 271 -20.06 -10.68 -15.35
CA GLU A 271 -21.43 -10.27 -15.71
C GLU A 271 -22.05 -11.26 -16.70
N ASP A 272 -21.32 -11.65 -17.75
CA ASP A 272 -21.77 -12.67 -18.71
C ASP A 272 -22.05 -14.02 -18.03
N LYS A 273 -21.20 -14.45 -17.08
CA LYS A 273 -21.44 -15.68 -16.31
C LYS A 273 -22.69 -15.60 -15.43
N LYS A 274 -22.99 -14.43 -14.86
CA LYS A 274 -24.22 -14.22 -14.07
C LYS A 274 -25.47 -14.26 -14.95
N LEU A 275 -25.40 -13.68 -16.15
CA LEU A 275 -26.53 -13.63 -17.12
C LEU A 275 -26.82 -15.00 -17.74
N LEU A 276 -25.80 -15.84 -17.95
CA LEU A 276 -25.95 -17.11 -18.66
C LEU A 276 -26.35 -18.28 -17.73
N GLY A 277 -26.40 -18.08 -16.40
CA GLY A 277 -26.62 -19.20 -15.47
C GLY A 277 -25.55 -20.28 -15.65
N ASN A 278 -25.48 -21.28 -14.81
CA ASN A 278 -24.43 -22.32 -14.85
C ASN A 278 -24.44 -23.24 -16.10
N GLY A 279 -24.87 -22.77 -17.27
CA GLY A 279 -25.00 -23.55 -18.50
C GLY A 279 -24.57 -22.81 -19.75
N GLU A 280 -23.50 -23.30 -20.36
CA GLU A 280 -23.04 -23.14 -21.73
C GLU A 280 -22.58 -21.74 -22.21
N PHE A 281 -21.29 -21.69 -22.47
CA PHE A 281 -20.58 -20.60 -23.14
C PHE A 281 -20.92 -20.59 -24.64
N TYR A 282 -21.65 -19.60 -25.11
CA TYR A 282 -21.63 -19.22 -26.52
C TYR A 282 -20.68 -18.03 -26.72
N GLY A 283 -19.42 -18.36 -27.08
CA GLY A 283 -18.43 -17.35 -27.42
C GLY A 283 -18.87 -16.55 -28.64
N LYS A 284 -19.21 -15.27 -28.44
CA LYS A 284 -19.10 -14.27 -29.50
C LYS A 284 -17.73 -13.64 -29.41
N ALA A 285 -16.86 -14.03 -30.36
CA ALA A 285 -15.62 -13.33 -30.60
C ALA A 285 -15.91 -11.86 -30.91
N ILE A 286 -15.41 -10.98 -30.08
CA ILE A 286 -15.32 -9.56 -30.41
C ILE A 286 -14.13 -9.43 -31.37
N LYS A 287 -14.43 -9.05 -32.64
CA LYS A 287 -13.42 -8.72 -33.66
C LYS A 287 -12.84 -7.34 -33.36
#